data_76bdf820073950be153868c83f363262
#
_entry.id   76bdf820073950be153868c83f363262
#
_cell.length_a   1.000
_cell.length_b   1.000
_cell.length_c   1.000
_cell.angle_alpha   90.00
_cell.angle_beta   90.00
_cell.angle_gamma   90.00
#
_symmetry.space_group_name_H-M   'P 1'
#
loop_
_entity.id
_entity.type
_entity.pdbx_description
1 polymer ?
#
loop_
_entity_poly.entity_id
_entity_poly.type
_entity_poly.pdbx_seq_one_letter_code
_entity_poly.pdbx_strand_id
1 'polypeptide(L)'
;KDKDTSVHRLVKYVVERNTASAGMRLHLIHAAMLGDEALRAKLIERYAAFERLIAEKIAERTDAVSADYLTQLILLASDGMIVQEALRNDNFDAAAFVRQSEAYLRVLRPAGRD
;
A
#
# COMPACT_ATOMS: atom_id res chain seq x y z
N LYS A 1 -12.22 22.97 -4.48
CA LYS A 1 -11.21 22.71 -3.58
C LYS A 1 -10.09 21.86 -4.17
N ASP A 2 -8.92 22.31 -3.95
CA ASP A 2 -7.77 21.67 -4.56
C ASP A 2 -7.47 20.33 -3.93
N LYS A 3 -7.19 19.39 -4.78
CA LYS A 3 -6.74 18.10 -4.31
C LYS A 3 -5.25 18.09 -4.19
N ASP A 4 -4.80 17.44 -3.15
CA ASP A 4 -3.38 17.20 -3.00
C ASP A 4 -3.04 16.01 -3.89
N THR A 5 -2.29 16.27 -4.95
CA THR A 5 -1.95 15.24 -5.92
C THR A 5 -0.54 14.68 -5.72
N SER A 6 0.05 14.95 -4.58
CA SER A 6 1.39 14.45 -4.32
C SER A 6 1.39 12.95 -4.08
N VAL A 7 2.53 12.33 -4.39
CA VAL A 7 2.67 10.89 -4.20
C VAL A 7 2.59 10.53 -2.73
N HIS A 8 3.22 11.32 -1.86
CA HIS A 8 3.24 10.96 -0.44
C HIS A 8 1.83 10.95 0.16
N ARG A 9 0.95 11.84 -0.31
CA ARG A 9 -0.43 11.83 0.18
C ARG A 9 -1.19 10.61 -0.30
N LEU A 10 -0.96 10.23 -1.55
CA LEU A 10 -1.58 9.03 -2.08
C LEU A 10 -1.14 7.80 -1.30
N VAL A 11 0.17 7.69 -1.06
CA VAL A 11 0.71 6.54 -0.34
C VAL A 11 0.14 6.47 1.08
N LYS A 12 0.09 7.61 1.75
CA LYS A 12 -0.45 7.65 3.10
C LYS A 12 -1.90 7.19 3.11
N TYR A 13 -2.69 7.68 2.18
CA TYR A 13 -4.09 7.31 2.09
C TYR A 13 -4.25 5.80 1.86
N VAL A 14 -3.48 5.25 0.93
CA VAL A 14 -3.56 3.83 0.61
C VAL A 14 -3.19 2.98 1.81
N VAL A 15 -2.09 3.34 2.48
CA VAL A 15 -1.64 2.58 3.64
C VAL A 15 -2.68 2.61 4.75
N GLU A 16 -3.21 3.78 5.06
CA GLU A 16 -4.20 3.90 6.11
C GLU A 16 -5.47 3.12 5.79
N ARG A 17 -5.87 3.15 4.53
CA ARG A 17 -7.05 2.42 4.12
C ARG A 17 -6.84 0.92 4.19
N ASN A 18 -5.66 0.45 3.79
CA ASN A 18 -5.35 -0.97 3.83
C ASN A 18 -5.27 -1.52 5.24
N THR A 19 -4.81 -0.72 6.19
CA THR A 19 -4.68 -1.21 7.55
C THR A 19 -5.97 -1.10 8.35
N ALA A 20 -6.98 -0.39 7.84
CA ALA A 20 -8.22 -0.20 8.56
C ALA A 20 -8.96 -1.51 8.80
N SER A 21 -8.82 -2.50 7.92
CA SER A 21 -9.47 -3.79 8.08
C SER A 21 -8.45 -4.91 8.20
N ALA A 22 -7.36 -4.63 8.89
CA ALA A 22 -6.22 -5.54 8.96
C ALA A 22 -6.57 -6.93 9.48
N GLY A 23 -7.38 -6.98 10.55
CA GLY A 23 -7.73 -8.26 11.13
C GLY A 23 -8.46 -9.17 10.16
N MET A 24 -9.43 -8.60 9.45
CA MET A 24 -10.19 -9.36 8.46
C MET A 24 -9.27 -9.84 7.33
N ARG A 25 -8.40 -8.97 6.85
CA ARG A 25 -7.50 -9.35 5.76
C ARG A 25 -6.59 -10.50 6.15
N LEU A 26 -6.01 -10.43 7.35
CA LEU A 26 -5.13 -11.50 7.80
C LEU A 26 -5.89 -12.82 7.92
N HIS A 27 -7.11 -12.75 8.42
CA HIS A 27 -7.93 -13.94 8.53
C HIS A 27 -8.20 -14.58 7.17
N LEU A 28 -8.54 -13.76 6.18
CA LEU A 28 -8.81 -14.26 4.83
C LEU A 28 -7.55 -14.82 4.18
N ILE A 29 -6.43 -14.13 4.34
CA ILE A 29 -5.18 -14.60 3.78
C ILE A 29 -4.80 -15.93 4.41
N HIS A 30 -4.96 -16.07 5.71
CA HIS A 30 -4.66 -17.31 6.40
C HIS A 30 -5.51 -18.46 5.87
N ALA A 31 -6.81 -18.21 5.71
CA ALA A 31 -7.71 -19.24 5.20
C ALA A 31 -7.32 -19.67 3.79
N ALA A 32 -6.94 -18.70 2.95
CA ALA A 32 -6.51 -19.01 1.58
C ALA A 32 -5.24 -19.85 1.59
N MET A 33 -4.31 -19.52 2.48
CA MET A 33 -3.05 -20.27 2.59
C MET A 33 -3.27 -21.70 3.09
N LEU A 34 -4.34 -21.92 3.85
CA LEU A 34 -4.66 -23.24 4.36
C LEU A 34 -5.45 -24.09 3.36
N GLY A 35 -5.70 -23.58 2.17
CA GLY A 35 -6.26 -24.41 1.13
C GLY A 35 -7.59 -23.99 0.54
N ASP A 36 -8.12 -22.85 0.95
CA ASP A 36 -9.37 -22.34 0.36
C ASP A 36 -9.06 -21.74 -1.01
N GLU A 37 -9.17 -22.55 -2.06
CA GLU A 37 -8.77 -22.14 -3.40
C GLU A 37 -9.68 -21.06 -3.98
N ALA A 38 -10.95 -21.13 -3.69
CA ALA A 38 -11.88 -20.10 -4.19
C ALA A 38 -11.55 -18.75 -3.57
N LEU A 39 -11.27 -18.73 -2.28
CA LEU A 39 -10.89 -17.50 -1.60
C LEU A 39 -9.54 -17.00 -2.10
N ARG A 40 -8.60 -17.92 -2.31
CA ARG A 40 -7.29 -17.55 -2.83
C ARG A 40 -7.40 -16.85 -4.17
N ALA A 41 -8.21 -17.38 -5.07
CA ALA A 41 -8.40 -16.78 -6.38
C ALA A 41 -9.00 -15.38 -6.28
N LYS A 42 -9.97 -15.21 -5.38
CA LYS A 42 -10.58 -13.90 -5.17
C LYS A 42 -9.60 -12.88 -4.62
N LEU A 43 -8.76 -13.29 -3.68
CA LEU A 43 -7.77 -12.38 -3.12
C LEU A 43 -6.76 -11.95 -4.18
N ILE A 44 -6.30 -12.89 -5.01
CA ILE A 44 -5.36 -12.56 -6.08
C ILE A 44 -6.01 -11.57 -7.06
N GLU A 45 -7.26 -11.79 -7.39
CA GLU A 45 -7.97 -10.91 -8.29
C GLU A 45 -8.09 -9.50 -7.72
N ARG A 46 -8.39 -9.39 -6.43
CA ARG A 46 -8.50 -8.10 -5.79
C ARG A 46 -7.18 -7.38 -5.72
N TYR A 47 -6.09 -8.12 -5.42
CA TYR A 47 -4.76 -7.51 -5.45
C TYR A 47 -4.44 -6.98 -6.83
N ALA A 48 -4.73 -7.74 -7.87
CA ALA A 48 -4.44 -7.28 -9.23
C ALA A 48 -5.22 -6.03 -9.59
N ALA A 49 -6.50 -5.97 -9.22
CA ALA A 49 -7.32 -4.80 -9.51
C ALA A 49 -6.81 -3.57 -8.75
N PHE A 50 -6.44 -3.77 -7.48
CA PHE A 50 -5.95 -2.69 -6.66
C PHE A 50 -4.60 -2.18 -7.17
N GLU A 51 -3.73 -3.11 -7.56
CA GLU A 51 -2.43 -2.75 -8.14
C GLU A 51 -2.59 -1.86 -9.37
N ARG A 52 -3.49 -2.23 -10.27
CA ARG A 52 -3.70 -1.43 -11.47
C ARG A 52 -4.16 -0.02 -11.12
N LEU A 53 -5.10 0.06 -10.20
CA LEU A 53 -5.63 1.36 -9.80
C LEU A 53 -4.57 2.24 -9.18
N ILE A 54 -3.78 1.69 -8.26
CA ILE A 54 -2.75 2.45 -7.58
C ILE A 54 -1.64 2.86 -8.54
N ALA A 55 -1.24 1.94 -9.43
CA ALA A 55 -0.19 2.25 -10.40
C ALA A 55 -0.61 3.39 -11.31
N GLU A 56 -1.87 3.40 -11.75
CA GLU A 56 -2.36 4.50 -12.58
C GLU A 56 -2.30 5.83 -11.85
N LYS A 57 -2.71 5.82 -10.59
CA LYS A 57 -2.71 7.05 -9.81
C LYS A 57 -1.30 7.55 -9.52
N ILE A 58 -0.36 6.63 -9.32
CA ILE A 58 1.03 7.01 -9.12
C ILE A 58 1.58 7.62 -10.41
N ALA A 59 1.31 6.99 -11.54
CA ALA A 59 1.82 7.48 -12.82
C ALA A 59 1.31 8.88 -13.12
N GLU A 60 0.11 9.21 -12.66
CA GLU A 60 -0.42 10.55 -12.82
C GLU A 60 0.31 11.59 -11.96
N ARG A 61 0.97 11.15 -10.90
CA ARG A 61 1.56 12.06 -9.92
C ARG A 61 3.06 12.21 -10.03
N THR A 62 3.74 11.22 -10.58
CA THR A 62 5.19 11.28 -10.70
C THR A 62 5.67 10.37 -11.81
N ASP A 63 6.78 10.73 -12.43
CA ASP A 63 7.49 9.86 -13.35
C ASP A 63 8.92 9.61 -12.87
N ALA A 64 9.20 9.97 -11.63
CA ALA A 64 10.53 9.80 -11.05
C ALA A 64 10.86 8.35 -10.75
N VAL A 65 9.83 7.52 -10.55
CA VAL A 65 10.03 6.10 -10.28
C VAL A 65 9.02 5.31 -11.08
N SER A 66 9.30 4.02 -11.25
CA SER A 66 8.34 3.12 -11.89
C SER A 66 7.08 3.04 -11.04
N ALA A 67 5.92 3.29 -11.66
CA ALA A 67 4.66 3.23 -10.95
C ALA A 67 4.38 1.81 -10.47
N ASP A 68 4.71 0.82 -11.28
CA ASP A 68 4.49 -0.58 -10.88
C ASP A 68 5.35 -0.95 -9.68
N TYR A 69 6.60 -0.54 -9.70
CA TYR A 69 7.51 -0.86 -8.59
C TYR A 69 7.04 -0.20 -7.30
N LEU A 70 6.69 1.08 -7.37
CA LEU A 70 6.25 1.78 -6.17
C LEU A 70 4.95 1.18 -5.63
N THR A 71 4.05 0.79 -6.54
CA THR A 71 2.82 0.12 -6.12
C THR A 71 3.12 -1.14 -5.35
N GLN A 72 4.06 -1.94 -5.85
CA GLN A 72 4.42 -3.18 -5.16
C GLN A 72 5.04 -2.90 -3.81
N LEU A 73 5.91 -1.89 -3.73
CA LEU A 73 6.47 -1.50 -2.42
C LEU A 73 5.37 -1.13 -1.43
N ILE A 74 4.38 -0.37 -1.89
CA ILE A 74 3.29 0.05 -1.01
C ILE A 74 2.50 -1.16 -0.52
N LEU A 75 2.17 -2.06 -1.42
CA LEU A 75 1.37 -3.22 -1.04
C LEU A 75 2.13 -4.15 -0.12
N LEU A 76 3.40 -4.40 -0.42
CA LEU A 76 4.20 -5.28 0.42
C LEU A 76 4.43 -4.67 1.80
N ALA A 77 4.68 -3.36 1.85
CA ALA A 77 4.85 -2.68 3.13
C ALA A 77 3.56 -2.70 3.94
N SER A 78 2.42 -2.47 3.28
CA SER A 78 1.14 -2.49 3.97
C SER A 78 0.85 -3.86 4.57
N ASP A 79 1.08 -4.90 3.80
CA ASP A 79 0.85 -6.26 4.30
C ASP A 79 1.82 -6.60 5.42
N GLY A 80 3.07 -6.16 5.31
CA GLY A 80 4.04 -6.38 6.36
C GLY A 80 3.67 -5.67 7.65
N MET A 81 3.17 -4.44 7.55
CA MET A 81 2.73 -3.72 8.73
C MET A 81 1.59 -4.42 9.44
N ILE A 82 0.66 -4.99 8.66
CA ILE A 82 -0.45 -5.72 9.25
C ILE A 82 0.06 -6.91 10.06
N VAL A 83 1.05 -7.61 9.53
CA VAL A 83 1.64 -8.76 10.23
C VAL A 83 2.29 -8.31 11.54
N GLN A 84 3.08 -7.23 11.48
CA GLN A 84 3.76 -6.75 12.68
C GLN A 84 2.78 -6.32 13.76
N GLU A 85 1.70 -5.67 13.37
CA GLU A 85 0.70 -5.26 14.34
C GLU A 85 -0.07 -6.45 14.91
N ALA A 86 -0.33 -7.45 14.09
CA ALA A 86 -1.02 -8.65 14.57
C ALA A 86 -0.15 -9.39 15.59
N LEU A 87 1.16 -9.38 15.38
CA LEU A 87 2.10 -9.98 16.32
C LEU A 87 2.31 -9.15 17.58
N ARG A 88 1.81 -7.91 17.58
CA ARG A 88 2.04 -6.97 18.67
C ARG A 88 3.53 -6.79 18.92
N ASN A 89 4.26 -6.57 17.83
CA ASN A 89 5.71 -6.42 17.90
C ASN A 89 6.05 -5.01 18.32
N ASP A 90 6.47 -4.83 19.58
CA ASP A 90 6.78 -3.52 20.14
C ASP A 90 8.01 -2.89 19.51
N ASN A 91 8.82 -3.67 18.81
CA ASN A 91 9.99 -3.13 18.14
C ASN A 91 9.67 -2.44 16.82
N PHE A 92 8.43 -2.55 16.36
CA PHE A 92 8.02 -1.91 15.12
C PHE A 92 7.03 -0.79 15.41
N ASP A 93 7.37 0.41 14.99
CA ASP A 93 6.52 1.59 15.16
C ASP A 93 5.92 1.96 13.82
N ALA A 94 4.67 1.54 13.60
CA ALA A 94 4.00 1.77 12.33
C ALA A 94 3.86 3.26 12.03
N ALA A 95 3.53 4.07 13.03
CA ALA A 95 3.37 5.50 12.81
C ALA A 95 4.67 6.15 12.39
N ALA A 96 5.78 5.73 13.01
CA ALA A 96 7.08 6.25 12.62
C ALA A 96 7.44 5.85 11.19
N PHE A 97 7.14 4.60 10.83
CA PHE A 97 7.40 4.13 9.48
C PHE A 97 6.62 4.94 8.45
N VAL A 98 5.35 5.21 8.72
CA VAL A 98 4.52 5.98 7.80
C VAL A 98 5.04 7.41 7.66
N ARG A 99 5.42 8.03 8.79
CA ARG A 99 5.97 9.40 8.75
C ARG A 99 7.26 9.46 7.93
N GLN A 100 8.14 8.49 8.12
CA GLN A 100 9.38 8.45 7.36
C GLN A 100 9.14 8.22 5.88
N SER A 101 8.21 7.32 5.57
CA SER A 101 7.86 7.06 4.18
C SER A 101 7.33 8.34 3.52
N GLU A 102 6.50 9.06 4.23
CA GLU A 102 5.96 10.31 3.73
C GLU A 102 7.07 11.31 3.44
N ALA A 103 8.03 11.41 4.37
CA ALA A 103 9.14 12.35 4.20
C ALA A 103 9.97 12.02 2.98
N TYR A 104 10.28 10.75 2.77
CA TYR A 104 11.09 10.36 1.62
C TYR A 104 10.34 10.53 0.31
N LEU A 105 9.04 10.29 0.31
CA LEU A 105 8.27 10.39 -0.91
C LEU A 105 8.02 11.84 -1.33
N ARG A 106 8.20 12.79 -0.42
CA ARG A 106 8.02 14.20 -0.75
C ARG A 106 9.03 14.69 -1.76
N VAL A 107 10.18 14.02 -1.89
CA VAL A 107 11.18 14.45 -2.84
C VAL A 107 10.85 14.04 -4.28
N LEU A 108 9.82 13.23 -4.49
CA LEU A 108 9.45 12.83 -5.84
C LEU A 108 8.75 13.96 -6.56
N ARG A 109 9.17 14.20 -7.79
CA ARG A 109 8.60 15.30 -8.55
C ARG A 109 7.25 14.93 -9.13
N PRO A 110 6.35 15.90 -9.26
CA PRO A 110 5.09 15.64 -9.94
C PRO A 110 5.31 15.22 -11.38
N ALA A 111 4.39 14.41 -11.89
CA ALA A 111 4.44 13.94 -13.26
C ALA A 111 4.35 15.11 -14.23
N GLY A 112 5.09 15.04 -15.32
CA GLY A 112 5.03 16.03 -16.37
C GLY A 112 5.71 17.35 -16.04
N ARG A 113 6.50 17.40 -14.99
CA ARG A 113 7.23 18.59 -14.61
C ARG A 113 8.72 18.41 -14.80
N ASP A 114 9.33 19.47 -15.22
CA ASP A 114 10.80 19.50 -15.41
C ASP A 114 11.52 19.93 -14.16
#